data_1766113aed3f32daf9a43d9d28371988
#
_entry.id   1766113aed3f32daf9a43d9d28371988
#
_cell.length_a   1.000
_cell.length_b   1.000
_cell.length_c   1.000
_cell.angle_alpha   90.00
_cell.angle_beta   90.00
_cell.angle_gamma   90.00
#
_symmetry.space_group_name_H-M   'P 1'
#
loop_
_entity.id
_entity.type
_entity.pdbx_description
1 polymer ?
#
loop_
_entity_poly.entity_id
_entity_poly.type
_entity_poly.pdbx_seq_one_letter_code
_entity_poly.pdbx_strand_id
1 'polypeptide(L)'
;TARETNLVNAFETTLAAQLASGGTSINLTDDPGIDAPVYLVIDPDNDSNREVVLWSTGTNHAAATVTRDIDSKHGTDPTHASGTKVRLAVVKQHFEEAHDAIQQGFILEDGDGTEVTIAPAVASGVYTAREIKFVEGGGIDIDWTDVTDGTDADPYDLTFTVSVTASEIAAGTLVTESESISSNDNDTTIPTSAAVKDYVDTRGFADIGLIIALG
;
A
#
# COMPACT_ATOMS: atom_id res chain seq x y z
N THR A 1 5.34 -11.25 -7.12
CA THR A 1 5.71 -11.61 -8.49
C THR A 1 5.68 -13.12 -8.65
N ALA A 2 5.50 -13.63 -9.90
CA ALA A 2 5.31 -15.06 -10.16
C ALA A 2 6.50 -15.96 -9.74
N ARG A 3 7.70 -15.39 -9.57
CA ARG A 3 8.91 -16.15 -9.20
C ARG A 3 8.89 -16.74 -7.79
N GLU A 4 8.23 -16.08 -6.85
CA GLU A 4 8.14 -16.55 -5.45
C GLU A 4 7.21 -17.76 -5.32
N THR A 5 6.27 -17.92 -6.24
CA THR A 5 5.32 -19.04 -6.27
C THR A 5 5.80 -20.23 -7.08
N ASN A 6 6.85 -20.04 -7.91
CA ASN A 6 7.40 -21.06 -8.80
C ASN A 6 8.58 -21.79 -8.14
N LEU A 7 8.35 -22.39 -6.98
CA LEU A 7 9.34 -23.17 -6.25
C LEU A 7 8.87 -24.62 -6.14
N VAL A 8 9.74 -25.55 -6.52
CA VAL A 8 9.56 -26.98 -6.33
C VAL A 8 10.58 -27.48 -5.33
N ASN A 9 10.14 -28.24 -4.35
CA ASN A 9 11.01 -28.79 -3.32
C ASN A 9 12.00 -29.79 -3.90
N ALA A 10 13.29 -29.56 -3.62
CA ALA A 10 14.38 -30.49 -3.92
C ALA A 10 14.50 -30.92 -5.40
N PHE A 11 14.06 -30.08 -6.36
CA PHE A 11 14.26 -30.37 -7.76
C PHE A 11 15.72 -30.29 -8.14
N GLU A 12 16.24 -31.37 -8.74
CA GLU A 12 17.58 -31.46 -9.30
C GLU A 12 17.50 -32.21 -10.63
N THR A 13 18.21 -31.68 -11.63
CA THR A 13 18.35 -32.26 -12.95
C THR A 13 19.75 -31.98 -13.49
N THR A 14 19.97 -32.21 -14.79
CA THR A 14 21.21 -31.88 -15.48
C THR A 14 20.93 -31.13 -16.78
N LEU A 15 21.95 -30.45 -17.31
CA LEU A 15 21.90 -29.95 -18.69
C LEU A 15 21.91 -31.12 -19.69
N ALA A 16 20.93 -31.21 -20.53
CA ALA A 16 20.89 -32.20 -21.63
C ALA A 16 21.87 -31.85 -22.75
N ALA A 17 22.23 -30.59 -22.92
CA ALA A 17 23.22 -30.08 -23.88
C ALA A 17 24.17 -29.09 -23.22
N GLN A 18 25.32 -28.86 -23.85
CA GLN A 18 26.27 -27.86 -23.43
C GLN A 18 25.63 -26.43 -23.46
N LEU A 19 25.82 -25.67 -22.41
CA LEU A 19 25.55 -24.23 -22.40
C LEU A 19 26.88 -23.49 -22.64
N ALA A 20 27.05 -22.94 -23.83
CA ALA A 20 28.24 -22.18 -24.18
C ALA A 20 28.26 -20.80 -23.47
N SER A 21 29.43 -20.19 -23.37
CA SER A 21 29.56 -18.81 -22.93
C SER A 21 28.72 -17.88 -23.82
N GLY A 22 27.95 -17.00 -23.20
CA GLY A 22 27.00 -16.10 -23.91
C GLY A 22 25.74 -16.80 -24.47
N GLY A 23 25.58 -18.11 -24.27
CA GLY A 23 24.36 -18.82 -24.64
C GLY A 23 23.18 -18.40 -23.73
N THR A 24 22.02 -18.17 -24.30
CA THR A 24 20.82 -17.75 -23.61
C THR A 24 19.69 -18.76 -23.59
N SER A 25 19.95 -19.99 -24.06
CA SER A 25 18.98 -21.09 -24.04
C SER A 25 19.59 -22.31 -23.36
N ILE A 26 18.90 -22.85 -22.38
CA ILE A 26 19.27 -24.11 -21.72
C ILE A 26 18.31 -25.22 -22.09
N ASN A 27 18.83 -26.43 -22.08
CA ASN A 27 18.06 -27.64 -22.25
C ASN A 27 18.24 -28.49 -20.99
N LEU A 28 17.15 -28.64 -20.21
CA LEU A 28 17.14 -29.48 -19.02
C LEU A 28 16.75 -30.92 -19.38
N THR A 29 17.34 -31.88 -18.71
CA THR A 29 17.04 -33.29 -18.91
C THR A 29 15.65 -33.66 -18.42
N ASP A 30 15.26 -33.10 -17.27
CA ASP A 30 13.96 -33.38 -16.66
C ASP A 30 13.15 -32.06 -16.54
N ASP A 31 11.82 -32.24 -16.65
CA ASP A 31 10.87 -31.13 -16.47
C ASP A 31 10.67 -30.83 -14.97
N PRO A 32 10.88 -29.61 -14.52
CA PRO A 32 10.58 -29.24 -13.15
C PRO A 32 9.07 -29.20 -12.81
N GLY A 33 8.20 -29.29 -13.83
CA GLY A 33 6.74 -29.20 -13.65
C GLY A 33 6.24 -27.81 -13.29
N ILE A 34 7.06 -26.79 -13.56
CA ILE A 34 6.72 -25.36 -13.34
C ILE A 34 7.16 -24.55 -14.55
N ASP A 35 6.50 -23.43 -14.75
CA ASP A 35 6.77 -22.50 -15.84
C ASP A 35 7.67 -21.34 -15.39
N ALA A 36 8.30 -20.68 -16.37
CA ALA A 36 9.01 -19.42 -16.11
C ALA A 36 8.07 -18.34 -15.53
N PRO A 37 8.59 -17.39 -14.76
CA PRO A 37 9.99 -17.18 -14.41
C PRO A 37 10.43 -17.96 -13.18
N VAL A 38 11.65 -18.52 -13.20
CA VAL A 38 12.23 -19.26 -12.08
C VAL A 38 13.76 -19.14 -12.04
N TYR A 39 14.34 -19.09 -10.82
CA TYR A 39 15.80 -19.12 -10.65
C TYR A 39 16.32 -20.55 -10.60
N LEU A 40 17.37 -20.79 -11.35
CA LEU A 40 18.10 -22.06 -11.40
C LEU A 40 19.56 -21.81 -11.03
N VAL A 41 20.16 -22.79 -10.35
CA VAL A 41 21.60 -22.80 -10.05
C VAL A 41 22.25 -23.89 -10.86
N ILE A 42 23.15 -23.51 -11.77
CA ILE A 42 23.94 -24.41 -12.59
C ILE A 42 25.27 -24.67 -11.89
N ASP A 43 25.71 -25.92 -11.90
CA ASP A 43 26.94 -26.40 -11.24
C ASP A 43 27.03 -26.04 -9.74
N PRO A 44 25.98 -26.34 -8.94
CA PRO A 44 25.83 -25.84 -7.57
C PRO A 44 26.95 -26.28 -6.63
N ASP A 45 27.61 -27.40 -6.94
CA ASP A 45 28.64 -28.00 -6.09
C ASP A 45 30.06 -27.54 -6.45
N ASN A 46 30.23 -26.69 -7.49
CA ASN A 46 31.49 -26.15 -7.96
C ASN A 46 31.51 -24.62 -7.80
N ASP A 47 32.10 -24.16 -6.71
CA ASP A 47 32.09 -22.73 -6.38
C ASP A 47 32.74 -21.82 -7.45
N SER A 48 33.72 -22.32 -8.20
CA SER A 48 34.39 -21.55 -9.25
C SER A 48 33.53 -21.39 -10.52
N ASN A 49 32.61 -22.31 -10.76
CA ASN A 49 31.82 -22.36 -12.00
C ASN A 49 30.30 -22.26 -11.75
N ARG A 50 29.89 -22.22 -10.47
CA ARG A 50 28.49 -22.10 -10.08
C ARG A 50 27.91 -20.78 -10.60
N GLU A 51 26.78 -20.87 -11.26
CA GLU A 51 26.08 -19.74 -11.83
C GLU A 51 24.60 -19.74 -11.45
N VAL A 52 24.08 -18.56 -11.09
CA VAL A 52 22.64 -18.35 -10.93
C VAL A 52 22.09 -17.78 -12.22
N VAL A 53 21.09 -18.44 -12.79
CA VAL A 53 20.41 -18.00 -14.01
C VAL A 53 18.92 -17.81 -13.73
N LEU A 54 18.32 -16.89 -14.46
CA LEU A 54 16.86 -16.71 -14.48
C LEU A 54 16.31 -17.34 -15.76
N TRP A 55 15.55 -18.43 -15.63
CA TRP A 55 14.68 -18.89 -16.72
C TRP A 55 13.53 -17.90 -16.82
N SER A 56 13.56 -17.03 -17.82
CA SER A 56 12.77 -15.80 -17.86
C SER A 56 11.41 -15.96 -18.55
N THR A 57 11.32 -16.85 -19.55
CA THR A 57 10.10 -17.04 -20.35
C THR A 57 9.96 -18.46 -20.85
N GLY A 58 8.70 -18.85 -21.11
CA GLY A 58 8.36 -20.13 -21.74
C GLY A 58 8.05 -21.24 -20.72
N THR A 59 7.46 -22.30 -21.25
CA THR A 59 7.03 -23.50 -20.51
C THR A 59 7.84 -24.72 -20.89
N ASN A 60 8.75 -24.61 -21.86
CA ASN A 60 9.52 -25.72 -22.39
C ASN A 60 10.90 -25.80 -21.75
N HIS A 61 11.08 -26.70 -20.81
CA HIS A 61 12.35 -26.97 -20.15
C HIS A 61 13.48 -27.39 -21.09
N ALA A 62 13.15 -27.99 -22.25
CA ALA A 62 14.13 -28.42 -23.24
C ALA A 62 14.65 -27.26 -24.13
N ALA A 63 14.09 -26.06 -24.01
CA ALA A 63 14.51 -24.86 -24.73
C ALA A 63 14.22 -23.61 -23.88
N ALA A 64 14.57 -23.64 -22.59
CA ALA A 64 14.32 -22.57 -21.65
C ALA A 64 15.19 -21.35 -21.96
N THR A 65 14.57 -20.18 -22.17
CA THR A 65 15.30 -18.91 -22.34
C THR A 65 15.76 -18.40 -21.00
N VAL A 66 17.06 -18.15 -20.85
CA VAL A 66 17.67 -17.73 -19.59
C VAL A 66 18.38 -16.38 -19.71
N THR A 67 18.32 -15.62 -18.62
CA THR A 67 19.25 -14.52 -18.33
C THR A 67 20.37 -15.08 -17.46
N ARG A 68 21.62 -14.83 -17.85
CA ARG A 68 22.82 -15.40 -17.25
C ARG A 68 23.37 -14.51 -16.14
N ASP A 69 24.21 -15.11 -15.28
CA ASP A 69 25.04 -14.45 -14.23
C ASP A 69 24.23 -13.43 -13.39
N ILE A 70 23.04 -13.83 -12.93
CA ILE A 70 22.12 -12.96 -12.19
C ILE A 70 22.73 -12.46 -10.87
N ASP A 71 23.64 -13.24 -10.28
CA ASP A 71 24.36 -12.87 -9.05
C ASP A 71 25.64 -12.05 -9.33
N SER A 72 25.92 -11.75 -10.60
CA SER A 72 27.11 -10.99 -11.05
C SER A 72 28.42 -11.58 -10.54
N LYS A 73 28.46 -12.90 -10.42
CA LYS A 73 29.64 -13.62 -9.92
C LYS A 73 30.75 -13.70 -10.96
N HIS A 74 30.39 -13.72 -12.24
CA HIS A 74 31.30 -13.91 -13.35
C HIS A 74 31.38 -12.64 -14.21
N GLY A 75 32.57 -12.24 -14.61
CA GLY A 75 32.74 -11.15 -15.57
C GLY A 75 32.48 -11.56 -17.02
N THR A 76 32.43 -12.89 -17.26
CA THR A 76 32.08 -13.52 -18.52
C THR A 76 31.35 -14.79 -18.19
N ASP A 77 30.21 -15.05 -18.84
CA ASP A 77 29.39 -16.23 -18.60
C ASP A 77 30.21 -17.52 -18.76
N PRO A 78 30.25 -18.40 -17.76
CA PRO A 78 30.98 -19.66 -17.85
C PRO A 78 30.35 -20.60 -18.86
N THR A 79 31.15 -21.54 -19.38
CA THR A 79 30.67 -22.65 -20.18
C THR A 79 30.34 -23.83 -19.27
N HIS A 80 29.13 -24.37 -19.40
CA HIS A 80 28.71 -25.57 -18.69
C HIS A 80 28.53 -26.74 -19.66
N ALA A 81 29.18 -27.86 -19.36
CA ALA A 81 29.10 -29.05 -20.20
C ALA A 81 27.70 -29.72 -20.11
N SER A 82 27.35 -30.52 -21.10
CA SER A 82 26.23 -31.45 -20.96
C SER A 82 26.44 -32.38 -19.76
N GLY A 83 25.39 -32.66 -19.02
CA GLY A 83 25.44 -33.43 -17.78
C GLY A 83 25.77 -32.60 -16.54
N THR A 84 26.08 -31.30 -16.67
CA THR A 84 26.26 -30.41 -15.51
C THR A 84 24.96 -30.36 -14.71
N LYS A 85 25.09 -30.47 -13.39
CA LYS A 85 23.99 -30.44 -12.44
C LYS A 85 23.28 -29.08 -12.44
N VAL A 86 21.96 -29.10 -12.34
CA VAL A 86 21.10 -27.92 -12.21
C VAL A 86 20.15 -28.14 -11.05
N ARG A 87 20.06 -27.18 -10.15
CA ARG A 87 19.11 -27.18 -9.03
C ARG A 87 18.18 -25.98 -9.09
N LEU A 88 16.94 -26.21 -8.73
CA LEU A 88 16.07 -25.17 -8.31
C LEU A 88 16.33 -24.93 -6.81
N ALA A 89 16.78 -23.72 -6.47
CA ALA A 89 17.15 -23.37 -5.10
C ALA A 89 16.64 -21.98 -4.73
N VAL A 90 16.40 -21.76 -3.46
CA VAL A 90 16.17 -20.42 -2.95
C VAL A 90 17.49 -19.66 -3.02
N VAL A 91 17.51 -18.58 -3.77
CA VAL A 91 18.68 -17.73 -4.00
C VAL A 91 18.44 -16.33 -3.43
N LYS A 92 19.51 -15.53 -3.32
CA LYS A 92 19.49 -14.16 -2.80
C LYS A 92 18.40 -13.30 -3.47
N GLN A 93 18.22 -13.48 -4.77
CA GLN A 93 17.29 -12.72 -5.59
C GLN A 93 15.81 -12.87 -5.14
N HIS A 94 15.42 -14.03 -4.60
CA HIS A 94 14.08 -14.19 -4.01
C HIS A 94 13.86 -13.25 -2.82
N PHE A 95 14.88 -13.10 -1.97
CA PHE A 95 14.82 -12.19 -0.83
C PHE A 95 14.85 -10.73 -1.26
N GLU A 96 15.65 -10.40 -2.29
CA GLU A 96 15.69 -9.05 -2.85
C GLU A 96 14.33 -8.65 -3.43
N GLU A 97 13.69 -9.52 -4.20
CA GLU A 97 12.36 -9.28 -4.76
C GLU A 97 11.27 -9.14 -3.68
N ALA A 98 11.30 -10.00 -2.67
CA ALA A 98 10.39 -9.88 -1.53
C ALA A 98 10.64 -8.58 -0.75
N HIS A 99 11.90 -8.21 -0.57
CA HIS A 99 12.30 -6.96 0.04
C HIS A 99 11.78 -5.74 -0.74
N ASP A 100 11.99 -5.72 -2.07
CA ASP A 100 11.51 -4.64 -2.92
C ASP A 100 9.98 -4.52 -2.90
N ALA A 101 9.27 -5.65 -2.89
CA ALA A 101 7.82 -5.66 -2.76
C ALA A 101 7.34 -5.03 -1.44
N ILE A 102 8.01 -5.34 -0.32
CA ILE A 102 7.70 -4.75 0.99
C ILE A 102 7.99 -3.24 1.00
N GLN A 103 9.03 -2.80 0.28
CA GLN A 103 9.40 -1.39 0.20
C GLN A 103 8.43 -0.52 -0.59
N GLN A 104 7.60 -1.10 -1.46
CA GLN A 104 6.63 -0.34 -2.26
C GLN A 104 5.59 0.37 -1.39
N GLY A 105 5.29 -0.19 -0.19
CA GLY A 105 4.31 0.40 0.70
C GLY A 105 2.90 0.41 0.11
N PHE A 106 2.11 1.41 0.49
CA PHE A 106 0.78 1.64 -0.05
C PHE A 106 0.56 3.14 -0.31
N ILE A 107 -0.40 3.45 -1.16
CA ILE A 107 -0.75 4.82 -1.53
C ILE A 107 -2.03 5.19 -0.79
N LEU A 108 -2.02 6.37 -0.15
CA LEU A 108 -3.23 7.06 0.31
C LEU A 108 -3.54 8.17 -0.68
N GLU A 109 -4.76 8.19 -1.18
CA GLU A 109 -5.26 9.21 -2.08
C GLU A 109 -6.40 9.96 -1.41
N ASP A 110 -6.42 11.27 -1.50
CA ASP A 110 -7.57 12.08 -1.09
C ASP A 110 -8.62 12.18 -2.20
N GLY A 111 -9.79 12.79 -1.90
CA GLY A 111 -10.87 12.93 -2.86
C GLY A 111 -10.55 13.84 -4.07
N ASP A 112 -9.46 14.59 -3.99
CA ASP A 112 -9.00 15.51 -5.05
C ASP A 112 -7.89 14.89 -5.92
N GLY A 113 -7.52 13.64 -5.66
CA GLY A 113 -6.51 12.90 -6.41
C GLY A 113 -5.07 13.20 -5.98
N THR A 114 -4.87 13.74 -4.78
CA THR A 114 -3.53 13.92 -4.23
C THR A 114 -3.07 12.62 -3.57
N GLU A 115 -1.98 12.05 -4.08
CA GLU A 115 -1.41 10.80 -3.60
C GLU A 115 -0.27 11.00 -2.61
N VAL A 116 -0.25 10.21 -1.55
CA VAL A 116 0.88 10.09 -0.62
C VAL A 116 1.30 8.63 -0.51
N THR A 117 2.55 8.34 -0.85
CA THR A 117 3.11 6.99 -0.69
C THR A 117 3.58 6.77 0.74
N ILE A 118 3.03 5.77 1.39
CA ILE A 118 3.43 5.30 2.72
C ILE A 118 4.29 4.05 2.54
N ALA A 119 5.60 4.23 2.58
CA ALA A 119 6.56 3.13 2.44
C ALA A 119 7.45 3.03 3.68
N PRO A 120 7.93 1.84 4.08
CA PRO A 120 8.88 1.69 5.17
C PRO A 120 10.14 2.51 4.91
N ALA A 121 10.71 3.09 5.95
CA ALA A 121 12.05 3.65 5.86
C ALA A 121 13.08 2.54 6.05
N VAL A 122 14.08 2.48 5.17
CA VAL A 122 15.19 1.55 5.29
C VAL A 122 16.45 2.32 5.57
N ALA A 123 17.08 2.05 6.71
CA ALA A 123 18.38 2.56 7.04
C ALA A 123 19.28 1.41 7.50
N SER A 124 20.43 1.24 6.86
CA SER A 124 21.39 0.18 7.20
C SER A 124 20.77 -1.24 7.23
N GLY A 125 19.83 -1.53 6.34
CA GLY A 125 19.14 -2.84 6.29
C GLY A 125 18.10 -3.07 7.38
N VAL A 126 17.79 -2.06 8.17
CA VAL A 126 16.72 -2.12 9.19
C VAL A 126 15.49 -1.41 8.68
N TYR A 127 14.36 -2.10 8.70
CA TYR A 127 13.06 -1.54 8.38
C TYR A 127 12.49 -0.81 9.59
N THR A 128 12.12 0.44 9.38
CA THR A 128 11.36 1.21 10.36
C THR A 128 9.97 1.46 9.79
N ALA A 129 8.95 1.04 10.50
CA ALA A 129 7.57 1.34 10.13
C ALA A 129 7.36 2.86 10.02
N ARG A 130 6.59 3.27 9.02
CA ARG A 130 6.16 4.67 8.91
C ARG A 130 4.91 4.87 9.75
N GLU A 131 4.93 5.96 10.50
CA GLU A 131 3.75 6.42 11.23
C GLU A 131 2.87 7.25 10.29
N ILE A 132 1.57 6.95 10.27
CA ILE A 132 0.55 7.80 9.68
C ILE A 132 -0.09 8.55 10.84
N LYS A 133 0.13 9.86 10.90
CA LYS A 133 -0.46 10.71 11.92
C LYS A 133 -1.58 11.53 11.30
N PHE A 134 -2.79 11.30 11.75
CA PHE A 134 -3.91 12.20 11.48
C PHE A 134 -3.88 13.29 12.53
N VAL A 135 -3.81 14.53 12.09
CA VAL A 135 -3.75 15.70 12.96
C VAL A 135 -5.12 16.35 13.00
N GLU A 136 -5.65 16.52 14.19
CA GLU A 136 -6.89 17.28 14.40
C GLU A 136 -6.74 18.71 13.94
N GLY A 137 -7.68 19.18 13.13
CA GLY A 137 -7.83 20.57 12.74
C GLY A 137 -8.92 21.23 13.56
N GLY A 138 -8.99 22.57 13.56
CA GLY A 138 -10.06 23.27 14.26
C GLY A 138 -11.43 22.81 13.77
N GLY A 139 -12.24 22.26 14.66
CA GLY A 139 -13.60 21.79 14.38
C GLY A 139 -13.75 20.30 14.12
N ILE A 140 -12.68 19.55 14.16
CA ILE A 140 -12.71 18.08 13.99
C ILE A 140 -11.88 17.43 15.08
N ASP A 141 -12.54 16.62 15.91
CA ASP A 141 -11.93 15.72 16.90
C ASP A 141 -11.93 14.31 16.31
N ILE A 142 -10.76 13.69 16.22
CA ILE A 142 -10.57 12.36 15.64
C ILE A 142 -10.20 11.38 16.74
N ASP A 143 -11.20 10.66 17.22
CA ASP A 143 -10.98 9.56 18.15
C ASP A 143 -10.82 8.24 17.38
N TRP A 144 -9.70 7.57 17.62
CA TRP A 144 -9.46 6.21 17.14
C TRP A 144 -9.89 5.22 18.19
N THR A 145 -10.80 4.36 17.83
CA THR A 145 -11.16 3.21 18.64
C THR A 145 -10.85 1.95 17.86
N ASP A 146 -9.91 1.15 18.35
CA ASP A 146 -9.77 -0.23 17.93
C ASP A 146 -10.84 -1.04 18.66
N VAL A 147 -11.84 -1.50 17.93
CA VAL A 147 -13.04 -2.11 18.51
C VAL A 147 -12.83 -3.58 18.84
N THR A 148 -11.85 -4.24 18.21
CA THR A 148 -11.77 -5.71 18.20
C THR A 148 -10.40 -6.29 18.50
N ASP A 149 -9.36 -5.50 18.63
CA ASP A 149 -7.95 -5.86 18.89
C ASP A 149 -7.41 -7.08 18.10
N GLY A 150 -7.95 -7.31 16.92
CA GLY A 150 -7.51 -8.38 16.01
C GLY A 150 -8.00 -9.78 16.35
N THR A 151 -9.08 -9.93 17.10
CA THR A 151 -9.54 -11.25 17.60
C THR A 151 -10.76 -11.82 16.90
N ASP A 152 -11.40 -11.08 16.01
CA ASP A 152 -12.58 -11.52 15.27
C ASP A 152 -12.32 -11.77 13.77
N ALA A 153 -13.40 -11.89 12.97
CA ALA A 153 -13.30 -12.16 11.54
C ALA A 153 -12.86 -10.93 10.70
N ASP A 154 -12.90 -9.73 11.28
CA ASP A 154 -12.46 -8.46 10.67
C ASP A 154 -11.51 -7.72 11.63
N PRO A 155 -10.26 -8.18 11.72
CA PRO A 155 -9.40 -7.95 12.88
C PRO A 155 -8.80 -6.53 12.99
N TYR A 156 -9.12 -5.60 12.11
CA TYR A 156 -8.50 -4.27 12.10
C TYR A 156 -9.49 -3.15 11.79
N ASP A 157 -10.68 -3.26 12.36
CA ASP A 157 -11.70 -2.20 12.26
C ASP A 157 -11.24 -0.95 13.02
N LEU A 158 -11.01 0.13 12.29
CA LEU A 158 -10.76 1.44 12.85
C LEU A 158 -12.01 2.31 12.64
N THR A 159 -12.62 2.73 13.74
CA THR A 159 -13.77 3.65 13.68
C THR A 159 -13.26 5.08 13.86
N PHE A 160 -13.52 5.93 12.87
CA PHE A 160 -13.34 7.37 12.99
C PHE A 160 -14.62 7.99 13.49
N THR A 161 -14.57 8.63 14.65
CA THR A 161 -15.67 9.48 15.12
C THR A 161 -15.30 10.93 14.87
N VAL A 162 -16.06 11.59 14.02
CA VAL A 162 -15.91 13.03 13.77
C VAL A 162 -16.97 13.77 14.57
N SER A 163 -16.57 14.56 15.56
CA SER A 163 -17.43 15.41 16.37
C SER A 163 -17.17 16.87 16.02
N VAL A 164 -18.21 17.61 15.68
CA VAL A 164 -18.13 19.05 15.48
C VAL A 164 -18.93 19.72 16.58
N THR A 165 -18.26 20.47 17.45
CA THR A 165 -18.90 21.23 18.53
C THR A 165 -19.25 22.64 18.05
N ALA A 166 -20.24 23.27 18.68
CA ALA A 166 -20.65 24.64 18.32
C ALA A 166 -19.50 25.68 18.48
N SER A 167 -18.55 25.41 19.36
CA SER A 167 -17.37 26.27 19.57
C SER A 167 -16.34 26.20 18.44
N GLU A 168 -16.43 25.17 17.60
CA GLU A 168 -15.50 24.92 16.48
C GLU A 168 -16.03 25.42 15.15
N ILE A 169 -17.30 25.79 15.11
CA ILE A 169 -17.88 26.50 13.97
C ILE A 169 -17.29 27.92 13.94
N ALA A 170 -16.77 28.33 12.80
CA ALA A 170 -16.09 29.62 12.67
C ALA A 170 -16.95 30.77 13.22
N ALA A 171 -16.34 31.67 13.98
CA ALA A 171 -17.00 32.86 14.50
C ALA A 171 -17.61 33.65 13.33
N GLY A 172 -18.90 34.00 13.44
CA GLY A 172 -19.66 34.66 12.39
C GLY A 172 -20.51 33.69 11.52
N THR A 173 -20.32 32.36 11.68
CA THR A 173 -21.22 31.37 11.04
C THR A 173 -22.46 31.09 11.90
N LEU A 174 -22.34 31.18 13.24
CA LEU A 174 -23.47 31.07 14.16
C LEU A 174 -23.97 32.45 14.57
N VAL A 175 -25.26 32.70 14.38
CA VAL A 175 -25.94 33.88 14.92
C VAL A 175 -26.37 33.54 16.31
N THR A 176 -25.78 34.23 17.29
CA THR A 176 -26.09 34.11 18.72
C THR A 176 -27.23 35.06 19.11
N GLU A 177 -27.80 34.84 20.31
CA GLU A 177 -28.84 35.70 20.88
C GLU A 177 -28.44 37.19 20.92
N SER A 178 -27.15 37.48 21.25
CA SER A 178 -26.64 38.85 21.36
C SER A 178 -26.49 39.57 20.01
N GLU A 179 -26.41 38.86 18.90
CA GLU A 179 -26.18 39.43 17.55
C GLU A 179 -27.47 39.74 16.80
N SER A 180 -28.57 39.15 17.16
CA SER A 180 -29.88 39.15 16.56
C SER A 180 -29.97 38.67 15.08
N ILE A 181 -31.02 37.97 14.77
CA ILE A 181 -31.26 37.44 13.40
C ILE A 181 -31.44 38.57 12.39
N SER A 182 -32.08 39.69 12.80
CA SER A 182 -32.33 40.81 11.90
C SER A 182 -31.07 41.54 11.43
N SER A 183 -29.95 41.39 12.14
CA SER A 183 -28.66 41.96 11.75
C SER A 183 -27.82 41.05 10.90
N ASN A 184 -28.21 39.78 10.79
CA ASN A 184 -27.48 38.72 10.12
C ASN A 184 -28.39 38.00 9.05
N ASP A 185 -29.24 38.78 8.35
CA ASP A 185 -30.08 38.29 7.27
C ASP A 185 -29.24 37.99 6.04
N ASN A 186 -28.69 36.77 5.98
CA ASN A 186 -27.85 36.29 4.90
C ASN A 186 -27.93 34.76 4.79
N ASP A 187 -27.49 34.21 3.65
CA ASP A 187 -27.54 32.77 3.36
C ASP A 187 -26.35 31.96 3.91
N THR A 188 -25.43 32.60 4.65
CA THR A 188 -24.17 31.98 5.10
C THR A 188 -24.09 31.71 6.61
N THR A 189 -25.08 32.12 7.37
CA THR A 189 -25.15 31.98 8.81
C THR A 189 -26.23 31.03 9.29
N ILE A 190 -25.97 30.34 10.41
CA ILE A 190 -26.91 29.43 11.07
C ILE A 190 -27.36 30.05 12.39
N PRO A 191 -28.60 30.39 12.60
CA PRO A 191 -29.06 30.94 13.87
C PRO A 191 -29.14 29.86 14.96
N THR A 192 -28.75 30.22 16.18
CA THR A 192 -28.98 29.35 17.33
C THR A 192 -30.46 29.32 17.70
N SER A 193 -30.90 28.28 18.41
CA SER A 193 -32.29 28.20 18.88
C SER A 193 -32.67 29.35 19.81
N ALA A 194 -31.75 29.91 20.58
CA ALA A 194 -31.93 31.10 21.41
C ALA A 194 -32.22 32.32 20.54
N ALA A 195 -31.38 32.56 19.52
CA ALA A 195 -31.58 33.70 18.60
C ALA A 195 -32.92 33.62 17.86
N VAL A 196 -33.34 32.41 17.42
CA VAL A 196 -34.65 32.20 16.80
C VAL A 196 -35.79 32.50 17.78
N LYS A 197 -35.68 32.01 19.04
CA LYS A 197 -36.68 32.22 20.05
C LYS A 197 -36.85 33.71 20.33
N ASP A 198 -35.78 34.46 20.55
CA ASP A 198 -35.84 35.92 20.85
C ASP A 198 -36.38 36.72 19.69
N TYR A 199 -36.05 36.36 18.44
CA TYR A 199 -36.62 36.98 17.26
C TYR A 199 -38.12 36.78 17.16
N VAL A 200 -38.59 35.55 17.44
CA VAL A 200 -40.04 35.23 17.42
C VAL A 200 -40.78 35.94 18.54
N ASP A 201 -40.24 35.92 19.77
CA ASP A 201 -40.84 36.56 20.93
C ASP A 201 -40.95 38.09 20.73
N THR A 202 -39.92 38.72 20.19
CA THR A 202 -39.90 40.17 19.92
C THR A 202 -40.92 40.55 18.85
N ARG A 203 -41.05 39.74 17.79
CA ARG A 203 -42.01 39.98 16.73
C ARG A 203 -43.46 39.73 17.19
N GLY A 204 -43.67 38.63 17.90
CA GLY A 204 -45.00 38.26 18.40
C GLY A 204 -45.61 39.28 19.33
N PHE A 205 -44.79 39.88 20.23
CA PHE A 205 -45.23 40.96 21.11
C PHE A 205 -45.50 42.29 20.37
N ALA A 206 -44.67 42.60 19.37
CA ALA A 206 -44.90 43.83 18.57
C ALA A 206 -46.20 43.76 17.77
N ASP A 207 -46.50 42.62 17.16
CA ASP A 207 -47.74 42.44 16.39
C ASP A 207 -48.99 42.42 17.27
N ILE A 208 -48.94 41.82 18.46
CA ILE A 208 -50.06 41.82 19.41
C ILE A 208 -50.30 43.25 19.97
N GLY A 209 -49.22 43.95 20.27
CA GLY A 209 -49.28 45.35 20.75
C GLY A 209 -49.92 46.25 19.68
N LEU A 210 -49.63 46.07 18.42
CA LEU A 210 -50.21 46.82 17.32
C LEU A 210 -51.69 46.50 17.12
N ILE A 211 -52.08 45.25 17.23
CA ILE A 211 -53.48 44.79 17.10
C ILE A 211 -54.32 45.41 18.26
N ILE A 212 -53.80 45.43 19.48
CA ILE A 212 -54.49 46.01 20.64
C ILE A 212 -54.61 47.53 20.51
N ALA A 213 -53.62 48.20 19.92
CA ALA A 213 -53.62 49.66 19.75
C ALA A 213 -54.54 50.15 18.62
N LEU A 214 -54.89 49.30 17.65
CA LEU A 214 -55.72 49.60 16.49
C LEU A 214 -57.15 49.12 16.65
N GLY A 215 -57.48 48.34 17.68
CA GLY A 215 -58.87 47.89 18.04
C GLY A 215 -59.50 48.81 19.04
#